data_5ae3b0a05e5ea56a17762de29a5faa21
#
_entry.id   5ae3b0a05e5ea56a17762de29a5faa21
#
_cell.length_a   1.000
_cell.length_b   1.000
_cell.length_c   1.000
_cell.angle_alpha   90.00
_cell.angle_beta   90.00
_cell.angle_gamma   90.00
#
_symmetry.space_group_name_H-M   'P 1'
#
loop_
_entity.id
_entity.type
_entity.pdbx_description
1 polymer ?
#
loop_
_entity_poly.entity_id
_entity_poly.type
_entity_poly.pdbx_seq_one_letter_code
_entity_poly.pdbx_strand_id
1 'polypeptide(L)'
;YGHIQTLPNPHKITVSPDSGFLPSDQRNLAYQAAKMLRDKYQINEGVAITIDKNIPVAAGMGGGSSDAAAVLRGLNKLWQLGLSRKELAKIGLEIDSDVPFCIYSEPALVTGKGEIVTPIGPLPPLKLIIAKPRDSVSTPSILRKIDYDKIKHQDVDAVVCAIKAQDYATMVTKMGNTLEPITARRHPEILKIKEKMLQFGCDAAQMSGSGPTVFGVCQKASRAQHIYNSLRGFCKEVYIVSPYNLDQQACF
;
A
#
# COMPACT_ATOMS: atom_id res chain seq x y z
N TYR A 1 -3.75 -5.09 -11.01
CA TYR A 1 -4.73 -4.62 -12.00
C TYR A 1 -6.07 -5.29 -11.73
N GLY A 2 -7.18 -4.69 -12.21
CA GLY A 2 -8.50 -5.26 -12.02
C GLY A 2 -9.42 -4.94 -13.19
N HIS A 3 -10.40 -5.79 -13.40
CA HIS A 3 -11.47 -5.60 -14.35
C HIS A 3 -12.81 -5.67 -13.62
N ILE A 4 -13.71 -4.75 -13.91
CA ILE A 4 -15.05 -4.67 -13.30
C ILE A 4 -16.09 -4.66 -14.42
N GLN A 5 -17.11 -5.51 -14.29
CA GLN A 5 -18.24 -5.55 -15.21
C GLN A 5 -19.55 -5.72 -14.45
N THR A 6 -20.64 -5.15 -14.98
CA THR A 6 -21.98 -5.36 -14.43
C THR A 6 -22.50 -6.75 -14.74
N LEU A 7 -23.38 -7.23 -13.88
CA LEU A 7 -24.11 -8.49 -14.04
C LEU A 7 -25.61 -8.24 -14.01
N PRO A 8 -26.43 -8.96 -14.82
CA PRO A 8 -27.88 -8.80 -14.82
C PRO A 8 -28.54 -9.13 -13.47
N ASN A 9 -27.94 -10.03 -12.68
CA ASN A 9 -28.47 -10.38 -11.36
C ASN A 9 -28.03 -9.36 -10.31
N PRO A 10 -28.93 -8.51 -9.77
CA PRO A 10 -28.62 -7.41 -8.88
C PRO A 10 -28.04 -7.85 -7.52
N HIS A 11 -28.30 -9.09 -7.12
CA HIS A 11 -27.83 -9.62 -5.83
C HIS A 11 -26.46 -10.27 -5.93
N LYS A 12 -25.93 -10.46 -7.14
CA LYS A 12 -24.69 -11.19 -7.35
C LYS A 12 -23.47 -10.27 -7.35
N ILE A 13 -22.57 -10.46 -6.38
CA ILE A 13 -21.22 -9.90 -6.39
C ILE A 13 -20.24 -11.07 -6.44
N THR A 14 -19.37 -11.10 -7.43
CA THR A 14 -18.31 -12.09 -7.54
C THR A 14 -16.96 -11.43 -7.57
N VAL A 15 -16.00 -12.00 -6.86
CA VAL A 15 -14.60 -11.59 -6.90
C VAL A 15 -13.77 -12.79 -7.30
N SER A 16 -13.01 -12.63 -8.37
CA SER A 16 -12.14 -13.68 -8.93
C SER A 16 -10.69 -13.19 -8.90
N PRO A 17 -9.96 -13.45 -7.82
CA PRO A 17 -8.53 -13.18 -7.78
C PRO A 17 -7.77 -14.21 -8.63
N ASP A 18 -6.69 -13.80 -9.27
CA ASP A 18 -5.77 -14.67 -10.02
C ASP A 18 -4.95 -15.59 -9.11
N SER A 19 -4.81 -15.23 -7.82
CA SER A 19 -4.09 -16.00 -6.83
C SER A 19 -5.04 -16.72 -5.88
N GLY A 20 -4.83 -18.04 -5.69
CA GLY A 20 -5.63 -18.86 -4.77
C GLY A 20 -5.51 -18.52 -3.28
N PHE A 21 -4.70 -17.51 -2.93
CA PHE A 21 -4.49 -17.07 -1.55
C PHE A 21 -5.44 -15.95 -1.09
N LEU A 22 -6.15 -15.30 -2.02
CA LEU A 22 -7.10 -14.25 -1.69
C LEU A 22 -8.51 -14.82 -1.56
N PRO A 23 -9.29 -14.41 -0.55
CA PRO A 23 -10.69 -14.81 -0.46
C PRO A 23 -11.48 -14.26 -1.65
N SER A 24 -12.41 -15.06 -2.17
CA SER A 24 -13.37 -14.67 -3.21
C SER A 24 -14.73 -14.25 -2.65
N ASP A 25 -14.87 -14.20 -1.34
CA ASP A 25 -16.11 -13.92 -0.61
C ASP A 25 -16.07 -12.56 0.11
N GLN A 26 -17.03 -12.34 1.00
CA GLN A 26 -17.20 -11.11 1.79
C GLN A 26 -15.98 -10.72 2.67
N ARG A 27 -14.99 -11.59 2.84
CA ARG A 27 -13.73 -11.26 3.53
C ARG A 27 -12.79 -10.44 2.66
N ASN A 28 -13.03 -10.42 1.35
CA ASN A 28 -12.25 -9.61 0.42
C ASN A 28 -12.69 -8.14 0.46
N LEU A 29 -11.76 -7.21 0.64
CA LEU A 29 -12.08 -5.78 0.73
C LEU A 29 -12.68 -5.23 -0.58
N ALA A 30 -12.32 -5.78 -1.73
CA ALA A 30 -12.94 -5.44 -3.01
C ALA A 30 -14.43 -5.85 -3.06
N TYR A 31 -14.79 -7.01 -2.50
CA TYR A 31 -16.18 -7.42 -2.34
C TYR A 31 -16.93 -6.45 -1.42
N GLN A 32 -16.34 -6.10 -0.28
CA GLN A 32 -16.94 -5.17 0.68
C GLN A 32 -17.18 -3.79 0.05
N ALA A 33 -16.21 -3.30 -0.73
CA ALA A 33 -16.32 -2.04 -1.45
C ALA A 33 -17.50 -2.03 -2.43
N ALA A 34 -17.64 -3.08 -3.23
CA ALA A 34 -18.75 -3.21 -4.17
C ALA A 34 -20.09 -3.31 -3.46
N LYS A 35 -20.17 -4.14 -2.41
CA LYS A 35 -21.38 -4.29 -1.61
C LYS A 35 -21.81 -2.97 -0.97
N MET A 36 -20.86 -2.25 -0.38
CA MET A 36 -21.13 -0.98 0.31
C MET A 36 -21.69 0.09 -0.64
N LEU A 37 -21.09 0.28 -1.82
CA LEU A 37 -21.62 1.23 -2.80
C LEU A 37 -22.98 0.79 -3.32
N ARG A 38 -23.14 -0.47 -3.68
CA ARG A 38 -24.43 -1.00 -4.17
C ARG A 38 -25.55 -0.77 -3.17
N ASP A 39 -25.33 -1.17 -1.92
CA ASP A 39 -26.35 -1.08 -0.87
C ASP A 39 -26.65 0.38 -0.51
N LYS A 40 -25.62 1.24 -0.41
CA LYS A 40 -25.77 2.66 -0.06
C LYS A 40 -26.52 3.47 -1.12
N TYR A 41 -26.30 3.17 -2.40
CA TYR A 41 -26.91 3.89 -3.53
C TYR A 41 -28.04 3.12 -4.19
N GLN A 42 -28.49 2.00 -3.58
CA GLN A 42 -29.61 1.18 -4.02
C GLN A 42 -29.48 0.75 -5.49
N ILE A 43 -28.27 0.39 -5.89
CA ILE A 43 -28.00 -0.03 -7.26
C ILE A 43 -28.61 -1.41 -7.52
N ASN A 44 -29.42 -1.50 -8.57
CA ASN A 44 -30.10 -2.72 -8.97
C ASN A 44 -29.33 -3.51 -10.04
N GLU A 45 -28.00 -3.59 -9.87
CA GLU A 45 -27.10 -4.35 -10.74
C GLU A 45 -26.12 -5.18 -9.92
N GLY A 46 -25.80 -6.36 -10.41
CA GLY A 46 -24.71 -7.17 -9.87
C GLY A 46 -23.36 -6.78 -10.45
N VAL A 47 -22.30 -7.31 -9.86
CA VAL A 47 -20.91 -6.97 -10.22
C VAL A 47 -20.04 -8.22 -10.25
N ALA A 48 -19.24 -8.35 -11.31
CA ALA A 48 -18.10 -9.25 -11.35
C ALA A 48 -16.79 -8.43 -11.32
N ILE A 49 -15.93 -8.80 -10.39
CA ILE A 49 -14.62 -8.16 -10.17
C ILE A 49 -13.55 -9.22 -10.38
N THR A 50 -12.64 -8.98 -11.31
CA THR A 50 -11.44 -9.79 -11.50
C THR A 50 -10.24 -9.01 -10.97
N ILE A 51 -9.41 -9.63 -10.15
CA ILE A 51 -8.21 -9.00 -9.56
C ILE A 51 -6.97 -9.75 -10.06
N ASP A 52 -6.12 -9.04 -10.78
CA ASP A 52 -4.77 -9.46 -11.16
C ASP A 52 -3.79 -8.88 -10.13
N LYS A 53 -3.36 -9.72 -9.18
CA LYS A 53 -2.67 -9.29 -7.96
C LYS A 53 -1.17 -9.19 -8.15
N ASN A 54 -0.68 -7.99 -8.34
CA ASN A 54 0.75 -7.68 -8.48
C ASN A 54 1.40 -7.21 -7.17
N ILE A 55 0.61 -6.66 -6.24
CA ILE A 55 1.12 -6.28 -4.91
C ILE A 55 1.20 -7.53 -4.04
N PRO A 56 2.35 -7.83 -3.41
CA PRO A 56 2.50 -8.98 -2.53
C PRO A 56 1.42 -9.05 -1.44
N VAL A 57 0.89 -10.25 -1.21
CA VAL A 57 -0.21 -10.49 -0.26
C VAL A 57 0.34 -10.57 1.17
N ALA A 58 -0.41 -10.03 2.15
CA ALA A 58 -0.06 -10.00 3.57
C ALA A 58 1.36 -9.44 3.83
N ALA A 59 1.68 -8.36 3.15
CA ALA A 59 3.03 -7.81 3.03
C ALA A 59 3.22 -6.45 3.73
N GLY A 60 2.20 -5.89 4.37
CA GLY A 60 2.28 -4.53 4.93
C GLY A 60 2.34 -3.42 3.87
N MET A 61 1.75 -3.66 2.69
CA MET A 61 1.80 -2.75 1.54
C MET A 61 0.41 -2.24 1.10
N GLY A 62 -0.60 -2.37 1.94
CA GLY A 62 -1.96 -1.86 1.66
C GLY A 62 -2.63 -2.48 0.43
N GLY A 63 -2.21 -3.70 0.00
CA GLY A 63 -2.67 -4.29 -1.24
C GLY A 63 -4.18 -4.57 -1.31
N GLY A 64 -4.80 -4.96 -0.20
CA GLY A 64 -6.26 -5.15 -0.11
C GLY A 64 -7.00 -3.82 -0.18
N SER A 65 -6.50 -2.81 0.53
CA SER A 65 -7.06 -1.45 0.55
C SER A 65 -6.93 -0.77 -0.82
N SER A 66 -5.85 -1.06 -1.56
CA SER A 66 -5.67 -0.62 -2.94
C SER A 66 -6.71 -1.25 -3.89
N ASP A 67 -7.01 -2.56 -3.72
CA ASP A 67 -8.05 -3.23 -4.50
C ASP A 67 -9.43 -2.63 -4.20
N ALA A 68 -9.77 -2.41 -2.92
CA ALA A 68 -11.02 -1.76 -2.50
C ALA A 68 -11.15 -0.35 -3.09
N ALA A 69 -10.09 0.46 -3.01
CA ALA A 69 -10.08 1.80 -3.58
C ALA A 69 -10.29 1.80 -5.10
N ALA A 70 -9.66 0.85 -5.80
CA ALA A 70 -9.84 0.69 -7.24
C ALA A 70 -11.30 0.32 -7.58
N VAL A 71 -11.92 -0.57 -6.81
CA VAL A 71 -13.33 -0.93 -6.97
C VAL A 71 -14.24 0.26 -6.69
N LEU A 72 -14.03 1.01 -5.62
CA LEU A 72 -14.81 2.22 -5.32
C LEU A 72 -14.75 3.23 -6.47
N ARG A 73 -13.55 3.53 -6.99
CA ARG A 73 -13.39 4.44 -8.14
C ARG A 73 -14.03 3.88 -9.41
N GLY A 74 -13.80 2.60 -9.70
CA GLY A 74 -14.33 1.94 -10.89
C GLY A 74 -15.85 1.90 -10.91
N LEU A 75 -16.48 1.54 -9.80
CA LEU A 75 -17.94 1.50 -9.68
C LEU A 75 -18.56 2.89 -9.64
N ASN A 76 -17.91 3.88 -9.02
CA ASN A 76 -18.34 5.27 -9.10
C ASN A 76 -18.48 5.75 -10.56
N LYS A 77 -17.49 5.38 -11.40
CA LYS A 77 -17.54 5.70 -12.84
C LYS A 77 -18.56 4.85 -13.58
N LEU A 78 -18.59 3.53 -13.34
CA LEU A 78 -19.45 2.58 -14.04
C LEU A 78 -20.95 2.86 -13.78
N TRP A 79 -21.31 3.14 -12.54
CA TRP A 79 -22.67 3.47 -12.12
C TRP A 79 -22.99 4.96 -12.17
N GLN A 80 -22.08 5.79 -12.67
CA GLN A 80 -22.25 7.23 -12.84
C GLN A 80 -22.71 7.95 -11.56
N LEU A 81 -22.16 7.55 -10.39
CA LEU A 81 -22.60 8.08 -9.09
C LEU A 81 -22.15 9.53 -8.85
N GLY A 82 -21.16 10.03 -9.59
CA GLY A 82 -20.68 11.40 -9.49
C GLY A 82 -19.98 11.74 -8.16
N LEU A 83 -19.54 10.74 -7.40
CA LEU A 83 -18.90 10.94 -6.09
C LEU A 83 -17.50 11.54 -6.23
N SER A 84 -17.22 12.54 -5.40
CA SER A 84 -15.89 13.12 -5.27
C SER A 84 -14.90 12.16 -4.59
N ARG A 85 -13.60 12.41 -4.75
CA ARG A 85 -12.55 11.66 -4.01
C ARG A 85 -12.77 11.69 -2.50
N LYS A 86 -13.23 12.82 -1.96
CA LYS A 86 -13.50 12.99 -0.52
C LYS A 86 -14.65 12.10 -0.05
N GLU A 87 -15.71 11.99 -0.83
CA GLU A 87 -16.85 11.11 -0.52
C GLU A 87 -16.46 9.64 -0.61
N LEU A 88 -15.72 9.26 -1.67
CA LEU A 88 -15.18 7.90 -1.80
C LEU A 88 -14.23 7.54 -0.65
N ALA A 89 -13.37 8.46 -0.23
CA ALA A 89 -12.47 8.25 0.90
C ALA A 89 -13.24 8.04 2.22
N LYS A 90 -14.31 8.81 2.45
CA LYS A 90 -15.19 8.63 3.61
C LYS A 90 -15.86 7.25 3.61
N ILE A 91 -16.33 6.79 2.46
CA ILE A 91 -16.89 5.43 2.32
C ILE A 91 -15.79 4.38 2.52
N GLY A 92 -14.62 4.61 1.95
CA GLY A 92 -13.48 3.71 2.05
C GLY A 92 -12.99 3.49 3.48
N LEU A 93 -13.06 4.52 4.33
CA LEU A 93 -12.70 4.43 5.74
C LEU A 93 -13.56 3.42 6.52
N GLU A 94 -14.81 3.22 6.11
CA GLU A 94 -15.71 2.23 6.71
C GLU A 94 -15.29 0.79 6.36
N ILE A 95 -14.44 0.61 5.34
CA ILE A 95 -13.92 -0.69 4.90
C ILE A 95 -12.59 -1.00 5.60
N ASP A 96 -11.62 -0.07 5.48
CA ASP A 96 -10.29 -0.21 6.07
C ASP A 96 -9.58 1.16 6.14
N SER A 97 -8.73 1.35 7.15
CA SER A 97 -8.03 2.61 7.43
C SER A 97 -7.09 3.09 6.31
N ASP A 98 -6.58 2.19 5.47
CA ASP A 98 -5.67 2.53 4.38
C ASP A 98 -6.41 2.87 3.07
N VAL A 99 -7.72 2.58 2.98
CA VAL A 99 -8.51 2.84 1.75
C VAL A 99 -8.58 4.32 1.40
N PRO A 100 -8.77 5.26 2.35
CA PRO A 100 -8.76 6.69 2.02
C PRO A 100 -7.48 7.13 1.30
N PHE A 101 -6.31 6.75 1.81
CA PHE A 101 -5.02 7.01 1.16
C PHE A 101 -4.98 6.43 -0.27
N CYS A 102 -5.42 5.19 -0.43
CA CYS A 102 -5.46 4.53 -1.75
C CYS A 102 -6.43 5.20 -2.73
N ILE A 103 -7.48 5.87 -2.27
CA ILE A 103 -8.38 6.68 -3.11
C ILE A 103 -7.67 7.90 -3.67
N TYR A 104 -6.85 8.60 -2.86
CA TYR A 104 -6.08 9.75 -3.31
C TYR A 104 -4.95 9.35 -4.27
N SER A 105 -4.31 8.20 -4.03
CA SER A 105 -3.23 7.63 -4.88
C SER A 105 -2.08 8.60 -5.16
N GLU A 106 -1.69 9.39 -4.17
CA GLU A 106 -0.59 10.36 -4.25
C GLU A 106 0.20 10.38 -2.94
N PRO A 107 1.46 10.84 -2.93
CA PRO A 107 2.21 10.96 -1.68
C PRO A 107 1.48 11.87 -0.70
N ALA A 108 1.22 11.37 0.50
CA ALA A 108 0.45 12.08 1.50
C ALA A 108 0.91 11.77 2.93
N LEU A 109 0.72 12.73 3.82
CA LEU A 109 0.71 12.51 5.26
C LEU A 109 -0.68 12.01 5.66
N VAL A 110 -0.72 10.84 6.29
CA VAL A 110 -1.96 10.26 6.80
C VAL A 110 -1.95 10.33 8.33
N THR A 111 -3.00 10.90 8.91
CA THR A 111 -3.15 11.05 10.36
C THR A 111 -4.53 10.61 10.84
N GLY A 112 -4.76 10.67 12.17
CA GLY A 112 -5.97 10.14 12.77
C GLY A 112 -6.01 8.60 12.69
N LYS A 113 -7.15 8.06 12.30
CA LYS A 113 -7.35 6.61 12.05
C LYS A 113 -7.20 6.25 10.56
N GLY A 114 -6.63 7.14 9.73
CA GLY A 114 -6.55 7.02 8.28
C GLY A 114 -7.47 7.97 7.51
N GLU A 115 -8.33 8.73 8.21
CA GLU A 115 -9.32 9.64 7.62
C GLU A 115 -8.74 10.96 7.14
N ILE A 116 -7.63 11.41 7.71
CA ILE A 116 -7.00 12.67 7.35
C ILE A 116 -5.84 12.38 6.40
N VAL A 117 -6.08 12.60 5.12
CA VAL A 117 -5.08 12.42 4.05
C VAL A 117 -4.69 13.81 3.52
N THR A 118 -3.46 14.22 3.80
CA THR A 118 -2.91 15.52 3.39
C THR A 118 -1.83 15.30 2.34
N PRO A 119 -2.06 15.64 1.07
CA PRO A 119 -1.04 15.58 0.03
C PRO A 119 0.21 16.38 0.39
N ILE A 120 1.38 15.82 0.12
CA ILE A 120 2.68 16.45 0.47
C ILE A 120 3.52 16.81 -0.77
N GLY A 121 2.98 16.55 -1.96
CA GLY A 121 3.68 16.76 -3.22
C GLY A 121 4.51 15.56 -3.67
N PRO A 122 5.16 15.66 -4.84
CA PRO A 122 5.92 14.56 -5.41
C PRO A 122 7.15 14.21 -4.56
N LEU A 123 7.51 12.93 -4.54
CA LEU A 123 8.77 12.50 -3.93
C LEU A 123 9.97 12.99 -4.76
N PRO A 124 11.12 13.24 -4.14
CA PRO A 124 12.37 13.43 -4.87
C PRO A 124 12.64 12.25 -5.82
N PRO A 125 13.35 12.46 -6.95
CA PRO A 125 13.67 11.37 -7.88
C PRO A 125 14.39 10.22 -7.18
N LEU A 126 13.77 9.04 -7.18
CA LEU A 126 14.30 7.83 -6.55
C LEU A 126 13.78 6.55 -7.20
N LYS A 127 14.44 5.44 -6.88
CA LYS A 127 13.98 4.07 -7.11
C LYS A 127 13.75 3.39 -5.78
N LEU A 128 12.72 2.57 -5.73
CA LEU A 128 12.39 1.72 -4.58
C LEU A 128 12.72 0.27 -4.94
N ILE A 129 13.43 -0.40 -4.07
CA ILE A 129 13.64 -1.84 -4.11
C ILE A 129 12.78 -2.45 -3.01
N ILE A 130 11.86 -3.31 -3.38
CA ILE A 130 10.94 -3.97 -2.46
C ILE A 130 11.38 -5.42 -2.32
N ALA A 131 11.55 -5.91 -1.10
CA ALA A 131 11.83 -7.31 -0.84
C ALA A 131 10.89 -7.84 0.25
N LYS A 132 10.15 -8.89 -0.07
CA LYS A 132 9.26 -9.56 0.87
C LYS A 132 9.85 -10.91 1.28
N PRO A 133 10.08 -11.15 2.59
CA PRO A 133 10.42 -12.48 3.10
C PRO A 133 9.25 -13.45 2.90
N ARG A 134 9.51 -14.74 3.11
CA ARG A 134 8.49 -15.79 2.99
C ARG A 134 7.38 -15.67 4.03
N ASP A 135 7.71 -15.10 5.18
CA ASP A 135 6.78 -14.93 6.28
C ASP A 135 5.64 -13.97 5.93
N SER A 136 4.53 -14.15 6.62
CA SER A 136 3.40 -13.23 6.61
C SER A 136 3.16 -12.69 8.01
N VAL A 137 2.78 -11.43 8.12
CA VAL A 137 2.56 -10.75 9.39
C VAL A 137 1.10 -10.28 9.48
N SER A 138 0.48 -10.55 10.61
CA SER A 138 -0.85 -10.06 10.93
C SER A 138 -0.75 -8.71 11.64
N THR A 139 -1.18 -7.64 10.99
CA THR A 139 -1.20 -6.27 11.56
C THR A 139 -1.86 -6.22 12.94
N PRO A 140 -3.07 -6.81 13.17
CA PRO A 140 -3.67 -6.81 14.51
C PRO A 140 -2.81 -7.51 15.57
N SER A 141 -2.02 -8.51 15.19
CA SER A 141 -1.14 -9.20 16.13
C SER A 141 0.07 -8.36 16.54
N ILE A 142 0.53 -7.48 15.68
CA ILE A 142 1.62 -6.52 15.99
C ILE A 142 1.08 -5.38 16.84
N LEU A 143 -0.04 -4.77 16.45
CA LEU A 143 -0.63 -3.64 17.18
C LEU A 143 -0.93 -3.96 18.65
N ARG A 144 -1.40 -5.19 18.93
CA ARG A 144 -1.66 -5.64 20.31
C ARG A 144 -0.40 -5.75 21.19
N LYS A 145 0.79 -5.65 20.62
CA LYS A 145 2.08 -5.74 21.35
C LYS A 145 2.77 -4.40 21.51
N ILE A 146 2.13 -3.34 21.06
CA ILE A 146 2.66 -2.00 21.26
C ILE A 146 2.62 -1.66 22.74
N ASP A 147 3.79 -1.38 23.29
CA ASP A 147 3.94 -0.73 24.59
C ASP A 147 4.01 0.78 24.33
N TYR A 148 2.91 1.45 24.53
CA TYR A 148 2.78 2.88 24.21
C TYR A 148 3.69 3.77 25.06
N ASP A 149 4.10 3.30 26.25
CA ASP A 149 5.01 4.05 27.13
C ASP A 149 6.47 3.95 26.69
N LYS A 150 6.82 2.95 25.86
CA LYS A 150 8.18 2.69 25.38
C LYS A 150 8.36 2.91 23.88
N ILE A 151 7.31 3.35 23.21
CA ILE A 151 7.36 3.51 21.76
C ILE A 151 8.21 4.75 21.40
N LYS A 152 9.16 4.55 20.49
CA LYS A 152 9.96 5.65 19.94
C LYS A 152 9.28 6.20 18.70
N HIS A 153 8.70 7.38 18.81
CA HIS A 153 8.12 8.07 17.66
C HIS A 153 9.19 8.52 16.67
N GLN A 154 8.89 8.42 15.39
CA GLN A 154 9.72 8.94 14.32
C GLN A 154 9.39 10.42 14.07
N ASP A 155 10.37 11.17 13.57
CA ASP A 155 10.21 12.59 13.21
C ASP A 155 9.55 12.71 11.83
N VAL A 156 8.23 12.50 11.80
CA VAL A 156 7.43 12.51 10.56
C VAL A 156 7.46 13.89 9.91
N ASP A 157 7.42 14.96 10.71
CA ASP A 157 7.43 16.33 10.20
C ASP A 157 8.72 16.66 9.45
N ALA A 158 9.87 16.19 9.95
CA ALA A 158 11.15 16.36 9.25
C ALA A 158 11.15 15.63 7.89
N VAL A 159 10.55 14.43 7.80
CA VAL A 159 10.42 13.70 6.52
C VAL A 159 9.52 14.47 5.55
N VAL A 160 8.36 14.97 6.02
CA VAL A 160 7.43 15.75 5.21
C VAL A 160 8.09 17.05 4.71
N CYS A 161 8.81 17.77 5.57
CA CYS A 161 9.55 18.98 5.19
C CYS A 161 10.62 18.67 4.13
N ALA A 162 11.38 17.60 4.31
CA ALA A 162 12.40 17.19 3.34
C ALA A 162 11.80 16.82 1.97
N ILE A 163 10.66 16.12 1.94
CA ILE A 163 9.95 15.79 0.69
C ILE A 163 9.50 17.07 -0.01
N LYS A 164 8.86 18.01 0.71
CA LYS A 164 8.41 19.30 0.16
C LYS A 164 9.56 20.15 -0.37
N ALA A 165 10.72 20.09 0.30
CA ALA A 165 11.94 20.77 -0.13
C ALA A 165 12.70 20.03 -1.24
N GLN A 166 12.24 18.85 -1.67
CA GLN A 166 12.96 17.95 -2.59
C GLN A 166 14.37 17.56 -2.09
N ASP A 167 14.58 17.59 -0.77
CA ASP A 167 15.82 17.21 -0.11
C ASP A 167 15.86 15.70 0.15
N TYR A 168 16.38 14.99 -0.84
CA TYR A 168 16.54 13.53 -0.77
C TYR A 168 17.42 13.07 0.40
N ALA A 169 18.50 13.78 0.67
CA ALA A 169 19.49 13.37 1.70
C ALA A 169 18.86 13.42 3.10
N THR A 170 18.19 14.53 3.42
CA THR A 170 17.47 14.67 4.69
C THR A 170 16.30 13.68 4.78
N MET A 171 15.52 13.49 3.72
CA MET A 171 14.44 12.51 3.69
C MET A 171 14.95 11.11 4.07
N VAL A 172 16.03 10.65 3.43
CA VAL A 172 16.61 9.32 3.66
C VAL A 172 17.11 9.14 5.09
N THR A 173 17.75 10.16 5.68
CA THR A 173 18.27 10.10 7.05
C THR A 173 17.20 10.15 8.12
N LYS A 174 16.02 10.72 7.80
CA LYS A 174 14.89 10.88 8.74
C LYS A 174 13.84 9.77 8.62
N MET A 175 13.91 8.94 7.57
CA MET A 175 13.01 7.80 7.42
C MET A 175 13.11 6.84 8.62
N GLY A 176 11.96 6.34 9.07
CA GLY A 176 11.90 5.37 10.15
C GLY A 176 10.57 4.65 10.23
N ASN A 177 10.53 3.53 10.96
CA ASN A 177 9.32 2.77 11.22
C ASN A 177 9.25 2.36 12.70
N THR A 178 8.30 2.93 13.40
CA THR A 178 8.06 2.68 14.83
C THR A 178 7.69 1.21 15.13
N LEU A 179 7.06 0.50 14.20
CA LEU A 179 6.66 -0.90 14.37
C LEU A 179 7.79 -1.89 14.06
N GLU A 180 8.82 -1.47 13.32
CA GLU A 180 9.92 -2.35 12.89
C GLU A 180 10.58 -3.11 14.06
N PRO A 181 10.97 -2.47 15.17
CA PRO A 181 11.58 -3.20 16.30
C PRO A 181 10.67 -4.25 16.92
N ILE A 182 9.35 -4.03 16.88
CA ILE A 182 8.36 -4.94 17.44
C ILE A 182 8.20 -6.17 16.54
N THR A 183 8.07 -5.93 15.23
CA THR A 183 7.87 -7.01 14.25
C THR A 183 9.16 -7.83 14.06
N ALA A 184 10.32 -7.17 13.96
CA ALA A 184 11.60 -7.80 13.73
C ALA A 184 12.05 -8.76 14.85
N ARG A 185 11.57 -8.57 16.10
CA ARG A 185 11.81 -9.53 17.20
C ARG A 185 11.32 -10.95 16.89
N ARG A 186 10.25 -11.07 16.10
CA ARG A 186 9.67 -12.37 15.71
C ARG A 186 10.05 -12.78 14.29
N HIS A 187 10.38 -11.81 13.46
CA HIS A 187 10.72 -11.97 12.06
C HIS A 187 12.12 -11.40 11.79
N PRO A 188 13.19 -12.05 12.29
CA PRO A 188 14.56 -11.51 12.18
C PRO A 188 15.04 -11.39 10.73
N GLU A 189 14.38 -12.05 9.78
CA GLU A 189 14.66 -11.90 8.35
C GLU A 189 14.49 -10.46 7.86
N ILE A 190 13.61 -9.67 8.49
CA ILE A 190 13.43 -8.25 8.18
C ILE A 190 14.76 -7.50 8.35
N LEU A 191 15.44 -7.70 9.47
CA LEU A 191 16.72 -7.04 9.74
C LEU A 191 17.83 -7.52 8.79
N LYS A 192 17.85 -8.82 8.46
CA LYS A 192 18.80 -9.39 7.50
C LYS A 192 18.62 -8.79 6.10
N ILE A 193 17.36 -8.66 5.64
CA ILE A 193 17.06 -8.05 4.34
C ILE A 193 17.48 -6.58 4.34
N LYS A 194 17.14 -5.84 5.40
CA LYS A 194 17.49 -4.43 5.57
C LYS A 194 19.01 -4.23 5.54
N GLU A 195 19.75 -5.03 6.28
CA GLU A 195 21.22 -5.01 6.29
C GLU A 195 21.80 -5.27 4.89
N LYS A 196 21.29 -6.29 4.20
CA LYS A 196 21.72 -6.62 2.84
C LYS A 196 21.39 -5.50 1.84
N MET A 197 20.22 -4.86 1.94
CA MET A 197 19.89 -3.70 1.11
C MET A 197 20.90 -2.57 1.27
N LEU A 198 21.26 -2.23 2.51
CA LEU A 198 22.26 -1.21 2.80
C LEU A 198 23.66 -1.63 2.30
N GLN A 199 24.07 -2.89 2.54
CA GLN A 199 25.34 -3.44 2.08
C GLN A 199 25.46 -3.40 0.55
N PHE A 200 24.36 -3.63 -0.18
CA PHE A 200 24.36 -3.61 -1.64
C PHE A 200 24.15 -2.21 -2.24
N GLY A 201 24.02 -1.17 -1.39
CA GLY A 201 24.07 0.22 -1.80
C GLY A 201 22.72 0.96 -1.83
N CYS A 202 21.70 0.50 -1.09
CA CYS A 202 20.59 1.36 -0.75
C CYS A 202 21.06 2.52 0.15
N ASP A 203 20.54 3.71 -0.09
CA ASP A 203 20.85 4.88 0.72
C ASP A 203 20.09 4.84 2.06
N ALA A 204 18.91 4.18 2.09
CA ALA A 204 18.19 3.77 3.30
C ALA A 204 17.37 2.50 3.02
N ALA A 205 17.01 1.78 4.10
CA ALA A 205 16.10 0.65 4.05
C ALA A 205 15.22 0.61 5.30
N GLN A 206 13.91 0.34 5.11
CA GLN A 206 12.92 0.32 6.19
C GLN A 206 11.89 -0.78 5.95
N MET A 207 11.30 -1.27 7.04
CA MET A 207 10.11 -2.11 6.97
C MET A 207 8.89 -1.29 6.55
N SER A 208 8.03 -1.84 5.72
CA SER A 208 6.77 -1.22 5.27
C SER A 208 5.63 -1.54 6.23
N GLY A 209 4.98 -0.52 6.78
CA GLY A 209 3.82 -0.69 7.67
C GLY A 209 4.12 -1.61 8.86
N SER A 210 3.27 -2.60 9.09
CA SER A 210 3.47 -3.64 10.09
C SER A 210 4.40 -4.77 9.65
N GLY A 211 4.92 -4.71 8.43
CA GLY A 211 5.81 -5.70 7.83
C GLY A 211 5.07 -6.87 7.13
N PRO A 212 5.79 -7.90 6.70
CA PRO A 212 7.24 -8.08 6.86
C PRO A 212 8.06 -7.51 5.69
N THR A 213 7.46 -6.87 4.70
CA THR A 213 8.16 -6.31 3.55
C THR A 213 9.15 -5.24 3.98
N VAL A 214 10.34 -5.26 3.40
CA VAL A 214 11.35 -4.21 3.52
C VAL A 214 11.45 -3.50 2.17
N PHE A 215 11.52 -2.18 2.21
CA PHE A 215 11.84 -1.39 1.05
C PHE A 215 13.16 -0.62 1.27
N GLY A 216 13.95 -0.54 0.21
CA GLY A 216 15.15 0.28 0.16
C GLY A 216 15.03 1.35 -0.90
N VAL A 217 15.73 2.46 -0.72
CA VAL A 217 15.73 3.59 -1.66
C VAL A 217 17.12 3.86 -2.20
N CYS A 218 17.19 4.25 -3.49
CA CYS A 218 18.38 4.79 -4.12
C CYS A 218 18.00 5.68 -5.30
N GLN A 219 18.89 6.59 -5.73
CA GLN A 219 18.57 7.50 -6.83
C GLN A 219 18.84 6.90 -8.22
N LYS A 220 19.90 6.09 -8.36
CA LYS A 220 20.37 5.61 -9.67
C LYS A 220 19.72 4.28 -10.05
N ALA A 221 19.15 4.21 -11.28
CA ALA A 221 18.55 2.99 -11.80
C ALA A 221 19.53 1.81 -11.89
N SER A 222 20.79 2.07 -12.28
CA SER A 222 21.84 1.04 -12.33
C SER A 222 22.15 0.45 -10.95
N ARG A 223 22.13 1.29 -9.90
CA ARG A 223 22.29 0.83 -8.52
C ARG A 223 21.09 -0.01 -8.08
N ALA A 224 19.88 0.43 -8.40
CA ALA A 224 18.65 -0.34 -8.11
C ALA A 224 18.71 -1.73 -8.75
N GLN A 225 19.16 -1.83 -10.00
CA GLN A 225 19.32 -3.11 -10.70
C GLN A 225 20.38 -4.01 -10.06
N HIS A 226 21.50 -3.43 -9.61
CA HIS A 226 22.53 -4.19 -8.88
C HIS A 226 21.99 -4.75 -7.55
N ILE A 227 21.31 -3.92 -6.76
CA ILE A 227 20.70 -4.33 -5.49
C ILE A 227 19.66 -5.43 -5.72
N TYR A 228 18.78 -5.25 -6.71
CA TYR A 228 17.79 -6.25 -7.08
C TYR A 228 18.41 -7.61 -7.40
N ASN A 229 19.43 -7.64 -8.27
CA ASN A 229 20.10 -8.87 -8.65
C ASN A 229 20.75 -9.56 -7.43
N SER A 230 21.35 -8.78 -6.54
CA SER A 230 21.99 -9.28 -5.32
C SER A 230 20.98 -9.86 -4.32
N LEU A 231 19.81 -9.22 -4.19
CA LEU A 231 18.74 -9.68 -3.30
C LEU A 231 18.04 -10.96 -3.80
N ARG A 232 17.93 -11.16 -5.09
CA ARG A 232 17.30 -12.37 -5.66
C ARG A 232 18.03 -13.67 -5.32
N GLY A 233 19.28 -13.59 -4.89
CA GLY A 233 20.02 -14.76 -4.43
C GLY A 233 19.45 -15.40 -3.14
N PHE A 234 18.72 -14.66 -2.33
CA PHE A 234 18.17 -15.13 -1.06
C PHE A 234 16.70 -14.73 -0.78
N CYS A 235 16.14 -13.80 -1.54
CA CYS A 235 14.75 -13.39 -1.42
C CYS A 235 14.02 -13.65 -2.76
N LYS A 236 12.89 -14.38 -2.71
CA LYS A 236 12.15 -14.74 -3.93
C LYS A 236 11.31 -13.59 -4.48
N GLU A 237 10.71 -12.80 -3.60
CA GLU A 237 9.84 -11.68 -3.97
C GLU A 237 10.65 -10.38 -3.86
N VAL A 238 11.29 -9.99 -4.95
CA VAL A 238 12.05 -8.73 -5.07
C VAL A 238 11.57 -7.97 -6.30
N TYR A 239 11.35 -6.68 -6.13
CA TYR A 239 10.85 -5.79 -7.19
C TYR A 239 11.61 -4.47 -7.20
N ILE A 240 11.74 -3.86 -8.40
CA ILE A 240 12.14 -2.47 -8.56
C ILE A 240 10.92 -1.69 -8.99
N VAL A 241 10.60 -0.62 -8.27
CA VAL A 241 9.49 0.26 -8.59
C VAL A 241 9.91 1.73 -8.55
N SER A 242 9.16 2.58 -9.22
CA SER A 242 9.30 4.03 -9.15
C SER A 242 8.07 4.61 -8.45
N PRO A 243 8.20 5.73 -7.73
CA PRO A 243 7.04 6.47 -7.27
C PRO A 243 6.12 6.81 -8.43
N TYR A 244 4.84 6.71 -8.20
CA TYR A 244 3.84 7.13 -9.17
C TYR A 244 3.71 8.66 -9.15
N ASN A 245 3.86 9.28 -10.31
CA ASN A 245 3.68 10.73 -10.47
C ASN A 245 2.36 10.99 -11.21
N LEU A 246 1.56 11.93 -10.68
CA LEU A 246 0.25 12.31 -11.22
C LEU A 246 0.29 12.81 -12.68
N ASP A 247 1.44 13.34 -13.14
CA ASP A 247 1.63 13.79 -14.53
C ASP A 247 1.49 12.66 -15.56
N GLN A 248 1.47 11.40 -15.13
CA GLN A 248 1.22 10.23 -15.98
C GLN A 248 -0.28 9.86 -16.08
N GLN A 249 -1.20 10.63 -15.45
CA GLN A 249 -2.65 10.36 -15.48
C GLN A 249 -3.36 10.73 -16.79
N ALA A 250 -2.68 11.25 -17.80
CA ALA A 250 -3.30 11.64 -19.07
C ALA A 250 -3.85 10.47 -19.92
N CYS A 251 -3.78 9.21 -19.45
CA CYS A 251 -4.14 8.03 -20.22
C CYS A 251 -5.13 7.05 -19.58
N PHE A 252 -5.93 7.46 -18.56
CA PHE A 252 -7.00 6.57 -18.05
C PHE A 252 -8.30 7.31 -17.80
#